data_ccce1416defe7d962868afca0e8633c1
#
_entry.id   ccce1416defe7d962868afca0e8633c1
#
_cell.length_a   1.000
_cell.length_b   1.000
_cell.length_c   1.000
_cell.angle_alpha   90.00
_cell.angle_beta   90.00
_cell.angle_gamma   90.00
#
_symmetry.space_group_name_H-M   'P 1'
#
loop_
_entity.id
_entity.type
_entity.pdbx_description
1 polymer ?
#
loop_
_entity_poly.entity_id
_entity_poly.type
_entity_poly.pdbx_seq_one_letter_code
_entity_poly.pdbx_strand_id
1 'polypeptide(L)'
;MIDLTVNPQALERAVQRAREKNIIIPTLKQQRDPGLIPDPIVAKLKNIGLWDIDPLNLFRITWHNEPVVHGGGFGGVNFIEFPRELTGVAARIVAPVGKWFPTGAHKVGAAFGCLVPRLVTGQFDPSTQKAVWPST
;
A
#
# COMPACT_ATOMS: atom_id res chain seq x y z
N MET A 1 -0.04 -11.92 21.00
CA MET A 1 -0.03 -10.47 20.66
C MET A 1 1.27 -10.18 19.90
N ILE A 2 1.23 -9.49 18.79
CA ILE A 2 2.46 -9.15 18.06
C ILE A 2 3.13 -8.00 18.82
N ASP A 3 4.41 -8.18 19.17
CA ASP A 3 5.20 -7.11 19.76
C ASP A 3 5.55 -6.09 18.65
N LEU A 4 5.10 -4.86 18.80
CA LEU A 4 5.37 -3.75 17.90
C LEU A 4 6.41 -2.77 18.42
N THR A 5 7.14 -3.16 19.48
CA THR A 5 8.21 -2.33 20.03
C THR A 5 9.33 -2.18 19.01
N VAL A 6 9.61 -0.95 18.59
CA VAL A 6 10.67 -0.67 17.62
C VAL A 6 12.03 -1.01 18.20
N ASN A 7 12.80 -1.82 17.47
CA ASN A 7 14.20 -2.09 17.78
C ASN A 7 15.08 -1.04 17.06
N PRO A 8 15.78 -0.15 17.78
CA PRO A 8 16.55 0.92 17.16
C PRO A 8 17.60 0.44 16.16
N GLN A 9 18.30 -0.66 16.45
CA GLN A 9 19.31 -1.21 15.57
C GLN A 9 18.70 -1.83 14.31
N ALA A 10 17.55 -2.50 14.43
CA ALA A 10 16.84 -3.04 13.26
C ALA A 10 16.29 -1.92 12.38
N LEU A 11 15.74 -0.86 12.99
CA LEU A 11 15.28 0.32 12.26
C LEU A 11 16.44 0.99 11.51
N GLU A 12 17.59 1.19 12.16
CA GLU A 12 18.76 1.80 11.53
C GLU A 12 19.25 0.98 10.32
N ARG A 13 19.37 -0.33 10.45
CA ARG A 13 19.73 -1.23 9.33
C ARG A 13 18.71 -1.15 8.20
N ALA A 14 17.40 -1.12 8.51
CA ALA A 14 16.36 -1.02 7.51
C ALA A 14 16.41 0.31 6.75
N VAL A 15 16.63 1.42 7.47
CA VAL A 15 16.78 2.77 6.89
C VAL A 15 18.03 2.86 6.02
N GLN A 16 19.17 2.35 6.49
CA GLN A 16 20.41 2.34 5.72
C GLN A 16 20.23 1.56 4.41
N ARG A 17 19.67 0.37 4.48
CA ARG A 17 19.40 -0.46 3.29
C ARG A 17 18.45 0.23 2.30
N ALA A 18 17.44 0.91 2.81
CA ALA A 18 16.51 1.67 1.97
C ALA A 18 17.24 2.83 1.25
N ARG A 19 18.13 3.54 1.95
CA ARG A 19 18.98 4.60 1.36
C ARG A 19 19.92 4.08 0.29
N GLU A 20 20.64 2.98 0.55
CA GLU A 20 21.57 2.35 -0.40
C GLU A 20 20.86 1.91 -1.69
N LYS A 21 19.62 1.48 -1.57
CA LYS A 21 18.79 1.02 -2.71
C LYS A 21 17.89 2.13 -3.29
N ASN A 22 17.99 3.35 -2.79
CA ASN A 22 17.13 4.47 -3.14
C ASN A 22 15.63 4.13 -3.06
N ILE A 23 15.25 3.37 -2.03
CA ILE A 23 13.87 2.99 -1.78
C ILE A 23 13.22 3.99 -0.81
N ILE A 24 12.10 4.55 -1.23
CA ILE A 24 11.23 5.39 -0.41
C ILE A 24 9.91 4.65 -0.22
N ILE A 25 9.47 4.52 1.03
CA ILE A 25 8.19 3.91 1.36
C ILE A 25 7.23 4.96 1.94
N PRO A 26 5.92 4.83 1.71
CA PRO A 26 4.93 5.73 2.28
C PRO A 26 4.80 5.53 3.80
N THR A 27 4.39 6.59 4.47
CA THR A 27 3.85 6.49 5.81
C THR A 27 2.39 6.06 5.77
N LEU A 28 1.87 5.46 6.83
CA LEU A 28 0.44 5.13 6.95
C LEU A 28 -0.45 6.39 6.84
N LYS A 29 0.08 7.56 7.25
CA LYS A 29 -0.62 8.83 7.11
C LYS A 29 -0.80 9.21 5.65
N GLN A 30 0.23 9.05 4.82
CA GLN A 30 0.15 9.29 3.37
C GLN A 30 -0.74 8.29 2.65
N GLN A 31 -0.77 7.04 3.09
CA GLN A 31 -1.68 6.03 2.52
C GLN A 31 -3.15 6.35 2.84
N ARG A 32 -3.43 6.90 4.03
CA ARG A 32 -4.77 7.34 4.41
C ARG A 32 -5.19 8.64 3.73
N ASP A 33 -4.24 9.54 3.54
CA ASP A 33 -4.43 10.86 2.93
C ASP A 33 -3.37 11.09 1.86
N PRO A 34 -3.65 10.71 0.60
CA PRO A 34 -2.72 10.88 -0.52
C PRO A 34 -2.34 12.34 -0.82
N GLY A 35 -3.13 13.31 -0.36
CA GLY A 35 -2.79 14.73 -0.46
C GLY A 35 -1.49 15.11 0.27
N LEU A 36 -0.98 14.22 1.13
CA LEU A 36 0.29 14.39 1.84
C LEU A 36 1.49 13.77 1.10
N ILE A 37 1.26 13.15 -0.06
CA ILE A 37 2.35 12.58 -0.88
C ILE A 37 3.04 13.72 -1.63
N PRO A 38 4.38 13.82 -1.58
CA PRO A 38 5.10 14.87 -2.29
C PRO A 38 4.86 14.84 -3.81
N ASP A 39 4.64 16.01 -4.41
CA ASP A 39 4.39 16.16 -5.85
C ASP A 39 5.41 15.44 -6.76
N PRO A 40 6.73 15.44 -6.48
CA PRO A 40 7.68 14.69 -7.29
C PRO A 40 7.45 13.19 -7.31
N ILE A 41 6.89 12.60 -6.25
CA ILE A 41 6.51 11.18 -6.19
C ILE A 41 5.25 10.97 -7.04
N VAL A 42 4.25 11.82 -6.87
CA VAL A 42 3.00 11.76 -7.66
C VAL A 42 3.30 11.86 -9.16
N ALA A 43 4.20 12.75 -9.56
CA ALA A 43 4.62 12.91 -10.95
C ALA A 43 5.28 11.65 -11.52
N LYS A 44 6.14 10.98 -10.74
CA LYS A 44 6.79 9.73 -11.15
C LYS A 44 5.80 8.58 -11.29
N LEU A 45 4.81 8.50 -10.40
CA LEU A 45 3.80 7.44 -10.42
C LEU A 45 2.99 7.42 -11.73
N LYS A 46 2.83 8.54 -12.43
CA LYS A 46 2.13 8.60 -13.74
C LYS A 46 2.77 7.70 -14.79
N ASN A 47 4.07 7.44 -14.67
CA ASN A 47 4.84 6.63 -15.61
C ASN A 47 5.10 5.19 -15.11
N ILE A 48 4.52 4.81 -13.98
CA ILE A 48 4.69 3.49 -13.36
C ILE A 48 3.35 2.76 -13.43
N GLY A 49 3.33 1.60 -14.07
CA GLY A 49 2.16 0.74 -14.15
C GLY A 49 1.86 0.05 -12.81
N LEU A 50 0.59 -0.36 -12.61
CA LEU A 50 0.18 -1.05 -11.38
C LEU A 50 0.87 -2.41 -11.18
N TRP A 51 1.41 -3.00 -12.25
CA TRP A 51 2.09 -4.30 -12.25
C TRP A 51 3.61 -4.18 -12.27
N ASP A 52 4.14 -2.96 -12.37
CA ASP A 52 5.58 -2.75 -12.36
C ASP A 52 6.15 -3.00 -10.96
N ILE A 53 7.30 -3.67 -10.92
CA ILE A 53 8.03 -3.91 -9.68
C ILE A 53 8.83 -2.64 -9.36
N ASP A 54 8.12 -1.63 -8.84
CA ASP A 54 8.69 -0.36 -8.43
C ASP A 54 8.27 -0.03 -6.99
N PRO A 55 9.22 0.31 -6.09
CA PRO A 55 8.92 0.68 -4.71
C PRO A 55 7.93 1.83 -4.57
N LEU A 56 7.88 2.76 -5.53
CA LEU A 56 6.92 3.87 -5.51
C LEU A 56 5.47 3.40 -5.62
N ASN A 57 5.23 2.20 -6.17
CA ASN A 57 3.89 1.62 -6.18
C ASN A 57 3.31 1.40 -4.77
N LEU A 58 4.16 1.35 -3.73
CA LEU A 58 3.70 1.28 -2.35
C LEU A 58 2.88 2.51 -1.92
N PHE A 59 3.08 3.67 -2.56
CA PHE A 59 2.26 4.87 -2.35
C PHE A 59 0.82 4.70 -2.86
N ARG A 60 0.57 3.76 -3.76
CA ARG A 60 -0.76 3.42 -4.26
C ARG A 60 -1.52 2.40 -3.39
N ILE A 61 -0.99 2.05 -2.22
CA ILE A 61 -1.72 1.25 -1.21
C ILE A 61 -2.70 2.18 -0.49
N THR A 62 -3.77 2.52 -1.18
CA THR A 62 -4.84 3.39 -0.69
C THR A 62 -6.13 3.13 -1.45
N TRP A 63 -7.29 3.40 -0.83
CA TRP A 63 -8.61 3.33 -1.48
C TRP A 63 -8.90 4.55 -2.36
N HIS A 64 -8.03 5.56 -2.36
CA HIS A 64 -8.13 6.79 -3.15
C HIS A 64 -7.43 6.71 -4.51
N ASN A 65 -7.10 5.52 -5.00
CA ASN A 65 -6.43 5.35 -6.28
C ASN A 65 -7.36 5.57 -7.47
N GLU A 66 -6.80 6.15 -8.52
CA GLU A 66 -7.43 6.24 -9.84
C GLU A 66 -6.82 5.25 -10.83
N PRO A 67 -7.59 4.81 -11.84
CA PRO A 67 -7.05 4.04 -12.96
C PRO A 67 -5.91 4.81 -13.66
N VAL A 68 -4.91 4.08 -14.16
CA VAL A 68 -3.81 4.68 -14.97
C VAL A 68 -4.35 5.42 -16.17
N VAL A 69 -5.43 4.94 -16.77
CA VAL A 69 -6.12 5.60 -17.92
C VAL A 69 -6.70 6.98 -17.55
N HIS A 70 -6.90 7.27 -16.27
CA HIS A 70 -7.30 8.58 -15.75
C HIS A 70 -6.12 9.39 -15.18
N GLY A 71 -4.88 8.98 -15.51
CA GLY A 71 -3.66 9.65 -15.05
C GLY A 71 -2.93 8.95 -13.90
N GLY A 72 -3.49 7.89 -13.34
CA GLY A 72 -2.85 7.11 -12.24
C GLY A 72 -2.63 7.91 -10.96
N GLY A 73 -3.42 8.97 -10.77
CA GLY A 73 -3.37 9.85 -9.61
C GLY A 73 -4.17 9.31 -8.43
N PHE A 74 -4.55 10.24 -7.56
CA PHE A 74 -5.35 9.97 -6.38
C PHE A 74 -6.64 10.80 -6.44
N GLY A 75 -7.78 10.16 -6.19
CA GLY A 75 -9.10 10.78 -6.23
C GLY A 75 -9.94 10.43 -5.01
N GLY A 76 -11.25 10.34 -5.19
CA GLY A 76 -12.16 9.83 -4.16
C GLY A 76 -11.96 8.35 -3.88
N VAL A 77 -12.59 7.85 -2.83
CA VAL A 77 -12.61 6.41 -2.53
C VAL A 77 -13.38 5.68 -3.63
N ASN A 78 -12.76 4.68 -4.24
CA ASN A 78 -13.41 3.83 -5.23
C ASN A 78 -14.33 2.81 -4.53
N PHE A 79 -15.62 2.88 -4.80
CA PHE A 79 -16.58 1.90 -4.31
C PHE A 79 -17.73 1.70 -5.31
N ILE A 80 -18.40 0.57 -5.19
CA ILE A 80 -19.67 0.27 -5.84
C ILE A 80 -20.75 0.33 -4.75
N GLU A 81 -21.81 1.06 -5.01
CA GLU A 81 -23.01 1.04 -4.16
C GLU A 81 -24.01 0.06 -4.73
N PHE A 82 -24.49 -0.86 -3.89
CA PHE A 82 -25.51 -1.81 -4.27
C PHE A 82 -26.90 -1.16 -4.11
N PRO A 83 -27.73 -1.16 -5.17
CA PRO A 83 -29.05 -0.60 -5.10
C PRO A 83 -29.95 -1.37 -4.12
N ARG A 84 -30.88 -0.68 -3.47
CA ARG A 84 -31.76 -1.27 -2.47
C ARG A 84 -32.66 -2.37 -3.05
N GLU A 85 -33.00 -2.24 -4.32
CA GLU A 85 -33.80 -3.21 -5.07
C GLU A 85 -33.10 -4.57 -5.16
N LEU A 86 -31.75 -4.56 -5.21
CA LEU A 86 -30.95 -5.78 -5.23
C LEU A 86 -30.72 -6.35 -3.83
N THR A 87 -30.50 -5.48 -2.85
CA THR A 87 -30.11 -5.91 -1.49
C THR A 87 -31.32 -6.24 -0.61
N GLY A 88 -32.50 -5.70 -0.92
CA GLY A 88 -33.71 -5.87 -0.13
C GLY A 88 -33.68 -5.20 1.25
N VAL A 89 -32.65 -4.40 1.56
CA VAL A 89 -32.49 -3.75 2.85
C VAL A 89 -32.45 -2.23 2.73
N ALA A 90 -32.92 -1.54 3.77
CA ALA A 90 -32.93 -0.08 3.79
C ALA A 90 -31.54 0.55 4.00
N ALA A 91 -30.58 -0.23 4.51
CA ALA A 91 -29.22 0.24 4.74
C ALA A 91 -28.49 0.51 3.41
N ARG A 92 -27.60 1.49 3.42
CA ARG A 92 -26.67 1.74 2.32
C ARG A 92 -25.55 0.70 2.36
N ILE A 93 -25.44 -0.12 1.32
CA ILE A 93 -24.39 -1.14 1.20
C ILE A 93 -23.40 -0.70 0.13
N VAL A 94 -22.13 -0.61 0.50
CA VAL A 94 -21.05 -0.23 -0.40
C VAL A 94 -19.92 -1.27 -0.36
N ALA A 95 -19.33 -1.55 -1.51
CA ALA A 95 -18.14 -2.41 -1.63
C ALA A 95 -16.96 -1.57 -2.17
N PRO A 96 -15.90 -1.34 -1.39
CA PRO A 96 -14.69 -0.70 -1.89
C PRO A 96 -14.04 -1.51 -3.01
N VAL A 97 -13.58 -0.83 -4.07
CA VAL A 97 -12.98 -1.46 -5.24
C VAL A 97 -11.47 -1.48 -5.12
N GLY A 98 -10.89 -2.67 -4.92
CA GLY A 98 -9.44 -2.87 -4.79
C GLY A 98 -8.68 -3.00 -6.11
N LYS A 99 -9.34 -2.88 -7.25
CA LYS A 99 -8.76 -3.09 -8.59
C LYS A 99 -7.58 -2.16 -8.90
N TRP A 100 -7.57 -0.96 -8.32
CA TRP A 100 -6.57 0.07 -8.60
C TRP A 100 -5.40 0.10 -7.63
N PHE A 101 -5.33 -0.88 -6.74
CA PHE A 101 -4.13 -1.14 -5.95
C PHE A 101 -3.03 -1.74 -6.84
N PRO A 102 -1.75 -1.62 -6.47
CA PRO A 102 -0.67 -2.37 -7.12
C PRO A 102 -1.02 -3.85 -7.21
N THR A 103 -0.67 -4.51 -8.32
CA THR A 103 -1.05 -5.90 -8.62
C THR A 103 -2.56 -6.15 -8.78
N GLY A 104 -3.37 -5.11 -8.87
CA GLY A 104 -4.82 -5.21 -9.06
C GLY A 104 -5.59 -5.76 -7.85
N ALA A 105 -4.98 -5.79 -6.65
CA ALA A 105 -5.62 -6.32 -5.45
C ALA A 105 -5.20 -5.59 -4.18
N HIS A 106 -6.16 -5.32 -3.28
CA HIS A 106 -5.91 -4.70 -1.98
C HIS A 106 -5.04 -5.56 -1.05
N LYS A 107 -4.83 -6.83 -1.35
CA LYS A 107 -3.98 -7.76 -0.57
C LYS A 107 -2.54 -7.28 -0.41
N VAL A 108 -2.03 -6.46 -1.35
CA VAL A 108 -0.72 -5.81 -1.22
C VAL A 108 -0.63 -4.94 0.03
N GLY A 109 -1.72 -4.31 0.45
CA GLY A 109 -1.80 -3.52 1.69
C GLY A 109 -1.65 -4.39 2.93
N ALA A 110 -2.26 -5.57 2.95
CA ALA A 110 -2.11 -6.52 4.05
C ALA A 110 -0.65 -7.03 4.15
N ALA A 111 -0.03 -7.36 3.00
CA ALA A 111 1.37 -7.77 2.95
C ALA A 111 2.31 -6.66 3.47
N PHE A 112 2.11 -5.42 3.02
CA PHE A 112 2.84 -4.24 3.50
C PHE A 112 2.68 -4.06 5.02
N GLY A 113 1.45 -4.09 5.52
CA GLY A 113 1.14 -3.94 6.94
C GLY A 113 1.69 -5.06 7.83
N CYS A 114 1.92 -6.25 7.26
CA CYS A 114 2.57 -7.35 7.98
C CYS A 114 4.11 -7.24 7.99
N LEU A 115 4.72 -6.81 6.87
CA LEU A 115 6.18 -6.83 6.71
C LEU A 115 6.86 -5.62 7.32
N VAL A 116 6.32 -4.42 7.10
CA VAL A 116 6.99 -3.17 7.56
C VAL A 116 7.18 -3.13 9.07
N PRO A 117 6.19 -3.46 9.91
CA PRO A 117 6.41 -3.54 11.36
C PRO A 117 7.50 -4.55 11.73
N ARG A 118 7.54 -5.71 11.07
CA ARG A 118 8.54 -6.74 11.35
C ARG A 118 9.97 -6.32 11.00
N LEU A 119 10.13 -5.50 9.95
CA LEU A 119 11.44 -4.92 9.61
C LEU A 119 11.98 -4.04 10.74
N VAL A 120 11.14 -3.19 11.31
CA VAL A 120 11.58 -2.19 12.32
C VAL A 120 11.62 -2.75 13.73
N THR A 121 10.96 -3.87 14.00
CA THR A 121 11.05 -4.60 15.28
C THR A 121 12.15 -5.65 15.29
N GLY A 122 12.80 -5.92 14.14
CA GLY A 122 13.83 -6.94 14.00
C GLY A 122 13.31 -8.38 13.87
N GLN A 123 11.97 -8.55 13.73
CA GLN A 123 11.35 -9.87 13.55
C GLN A 123 11.52 -10.42 12.12
N PHE A 124 11.95 -9.60 11.18
CA PHE A 124 12.21 -9.99 9.80
C PHE A 124 13.42 -9.22 9.26
N ASP A 125 14.39 -9.96 8.71
CA ASP A 125 15.55 -9.41 7.99
C ASP A 125 15.57 -9.96 6.56
N PRO A 126 15.30 -9.12 5.55
CA PRO A 126 15.25 -9.56 4.15
C PRO A 126 16.61 -9.94 3.55
N SER A 127 17.72 -9.72 4.27
CA SER A 127 19.05 -10.17 3.84
C SER A 127 19.29 -11.66 4.14
N THR A 128 18.59 -12.21 5.12
CA THR A 128 18.76 -13.59 5.60
C THR A 128 17.49 -14.43 5.53
N GLN A 129 16.34 -13.79 5.38
CA GLN A 129 15.02 -14.44 5.42
C GLN A 129 14.21 -14.12 4.16
N LYS A 130 13.34 -15.05 3.78
CA LYS A 130 12.34 -14.86 2.72
C LYS A 130 10.94 -14.79 3.33
N ALA A 131 10.14 -13.83 2.89
CA ALA A 131 8.72 -13.81 3.20
C ALA A 131 7.99 -14.76 2.23
N VAL A 132 7.24 -15.70 2.77
CA VAL A 132 6.42 -16.64 1.99
C VAL A 132 4.97 -16.45 2.37
N TRP A 133 4.12 -16.26 1.38
CA TRP A 133 2.68 -16.08 1.54
C TRP A 133 1.97 -17.27 0.91
N PRO A 134 1.15 -18.01 1.66
CA PRO A 134 0.32 -19.02 1.04
C PRO A 134 -0.70 -18.35 0.11
N SER A 135 -0.88 -18.92 -1.07
CA SER A 135 -1.96 -18.57 -1.99
C SER A 135 -3.00 -19.65 -1.95
N THR A 136 -4.25 -19.26 -1.83
CA THR A 136 -5.41 -20.14 -1.98
C THR A 136 -6.08 -19.89 -3.31
#